data_c3df8c51736553550c2db015e072a6c7
#
_entry.id   c3df8c51736553550c2db015e072a6c7
#
_cell.length_a   1.000
_cell.length_b   1.000
_cell.length_c   1.000
_cell.angle_alpha   90.00
_cell.angle_beta   90.00
_cell.angle_gamma   90.00
#
_symmetry.space_group_name_H-M   'P 1'
#
loop_
_entity.id
_entity.type
_entity.pdbx_description
1 polymer ?
#
loop_
_entity_poly.entity_id
_entity_poly.type
_entity_poly.pdbx_seq_one_letter_code
_entity_poly.pdbx_strand_id
1 'polypeptide(L)'
;MQQGQGLRRILGRPTGAPKAWAAARMAAAACVLLLGASALAGCAQQAVAAQSVQLGTAYVAVPSTGDVTSAYMVIRNNGPADRLISARTSAGGHVTFSEPSRAGDRVMRSVPDIGIPADSLLRLSPDGSHLLITGAGPMKGGTLITLTLTFAKSGTMSVQADVTNPESGGSSYFLN
;
A
#
# COMPACT_ATOMS: atom_id res chain seq x y z
N MET A 1 5.99 -19.49 -85.64
CA MET A 1 4.76 -19.16 -86.40
C MET A 1 4.15 -18.01 -85.72
N GLN A 2 4.43 -16.86 -86.22
CA GLN A 2 3.57 -15.93 -86.94
C GLN A 2 2.58 -15.26 -86.08
N GLN A 3 2.81 -13.94 -85.85
CA GLN A 3 2.27 -12.76 -86.56
C GLN A 3 0.89 -12.44 -85.97
N GLY A 4 0.50 -11.23 -85.72
CA GLY A 4 0.84 -9.92 -86.23
C GLY A 4 -0.04 -8.88 -85.49
N GLN A 5 0.47 -7.75 -85.36
CA GLN A 5 0.10 -6.44 -85.94
C GLN A 5 -1.31 -5.95 -85.78
N GLY A 6 -1.39 -4.70 -85.31
CA GLY A 6 -2.53 -3.83 -85.53
C GLY A 6 -2.56 -2.61 -84.64
N LEU A 7 -1.77 -1.69 -84.83
CA LEU A 7 -1.72 -0.25 -85.14
C LEU A 7 -3.08 0.42 -85.38
N ARG A 8 -3.41 1.48 -84.64
CA ARG A 8 -3.90 2.85 -85.06
C ARG A 8 -4.38 3.61 -83.86
N ARG A 9 -3.65 4.62 -83.51
CA ARG A 9 -3.89 6.08 -83.57
C ARG A 9 -5.37 6.46 -83.66
N ILE A 10 -5.77 7.37 -82.77
CA ILE A 10 -6.32 8.67 -83.12
C ILE A 10 -6.27 9.63 -81.92
N LEU A 11 -5.82 10.83 -82.22
CA LEU A 11 -5.71 12.03 -81.41
C LEU A 11 -7.09 12.54 -80.90
N GLY A 12 -7.10 13.14 -79.75
CA GLY A 12 -8.17 14.00 -79.30
C GLY A 12 -7.85 14.70 -78.00
N ARG A 13 -7.15 15.85 -78.06
CA ARG A 13 -7.27 16.89 -77.00
C ARG A 13 -8.57 17.66 -77.29
N PRO A 14 -9.27 18.09 -76.21
CA PRO A 14 -9.14 19.49 -75.81
C PRO A 14 -9.17 19.73 -74.33
N THR A 15 -8.34 20.66 -73.89
CA THR A 15 -8.52 21.87 -73.12
C THR A 15 -9.76 21.93 -72.20
N GLY A 16 -9.51 22.08 -70.90
CA GLY A 16 -10.47 22.49 -69.93
C GLY A 16 -9.95 22.42 -68.52
N ALA A 17 -9.11 23.34 -68.09
CA ALA A 17 -8.88 23.56 -66.70
C ALA A 17 -10.11 24.19 -66.07
N PRO A 18 -10.57 23.72 -64.95
CA PRO A 18 -11.13 24.63 -63.94
C PRO A 18 -10.54 24.45 -62.56
N LYS A 19 -9.95 25.51 -62.10
CA LYS A 19 -10.07 26.03 -60.75
C LYS A 19 -9.84 25.07 -59.59
N ALA A 20 -8.59 24.71 -59.38
CA ALA A 20 -8.11 23.95 -58.21
C ALA A 20 -7.90 24.83 -56.94
N TRP A 21 -8.59 25.93 -56.79
CA TRP A 21 -8.40 26.83 -55.64
C TRP A 21 -9.58 26.90 -54.64
N ALA A 22 -10.69 26.26 -54.97
CA ALA A 22 -11.84 26.24 -54.06
C ALA A 22 -11.83 25.06 -53.04
N ALA A 23 -11.01 24.04 -53.26
CA ALA A 23 -10.94 22.88 -52.32
C ALA A 23 -9.96 23.06 -51.16
N ALA A 24 -9.09 24.07 -51.24
CA ALA A 24 -8.06 24.27 -50.19
C ALA A 24 -8.56 25.03 -48.93
N ARG A 25 -9.75 25.57 -48.97
CA ARG A 25 -10.31 26.35 -47.84
C ARG A 25 -11.20 25.54 -46.87
N MET A 26 -11.66 24.37 -47.24
CA MET A 26 -12.47 23.52 -46.36
C MET A 26 -11.66 22.51 -45.53
N ALA A 27 -10.41 22.23 -45.91
CA ALA A 27 -9.55 21.32 -45.16
C ALA A 27 -8.92 21.97 -43.93
N ALA A 28 -8.84 23.30 -43.86
CA ALA A 28 -8.24 24.00 -42.71
C ALA A 28 -9.21 24.18 -41.53
N ALA A 29 -10.53 24.12 -41.76
CA ALA A 29 -11.52 24.27 -40.70
C ALA A 29 -11.77 22.94 -39.90
N ALA A 30 -11.48 21.80 -40.49
CA ALA A 30 -11.69 20.50 -39.85
C ALA A 30 -10.54 20.11 -38.89
N CYS A 31 -9.31 20.59 -39.12
CA CYS A 31 -8.18 20.30 -38.24
C CYS A 31 -8.18 21.09 -36.92
N VAL A 32 -8.85 22.26 -36.88
CA VAL A 32 -8.90 23.08 -35.65
C VAL A 32 -9.91 22.54 -34.64
N LEU A 33 -10.92 21.78 -35.08
CA LEU A 33 -11.90 21.16 -34.20
C LEU A 33 -11.40 19.82 -33.58
N LEU A 34 -10.37 19.18 -34.12
CA LEU A 34 -9.79 17.95 -33.60
C LEU A 34 -8.68 18.19 -32.57
N LEU A 35 -8.13 19.40 -32.49
CA LEU A 35 -7.09 19.77 -31.51
C LEU A 35 -7.66 20.28 -30.17
N GLY A 36 -8.97 20.56 -30.12
CA GLY A 36 -9.64 21.07 -28.92
C GLY A 36 -10.13 19.98 -27.93
N ALA A 37 -10.15 18.72 -28.33
CA ALA A 37 -10.72 17.63 -27.50
C ALA A 37 -9.70 16.86 -26.64
N SER A 38 -8.42 17.17 -26.75
CA SER A 38 -7.36 16.42 -26.03
C SER A 38 -6.91 17.05 -24.71
N ALA A 39 -7.51 18.16 -24.28
CA ALA A 39 -7.08 18.89 -23.07
C ALA A 39 -7.87 18.56 -21.80
N LEU A 40 -8.74 17.55 -21.84
CA LEU A 40 -9.50 17.07 -20.66
C LEU A 40 -9.05 15.66 -20.22
N ALA A 41 -7.82 15.26 -20.54
CA ALA A 41 -7.15 14.23 -19.75
C ALA A 41 -6.86 14.87 -18.39
N GLY A 42 -7.92 15.01 -17.59
CA GLY A 42 -7.84 15.43 -16.20
C GLY A 42 -6.79 14.55 -15.52
N CYS A 43 -5.79 15.17 -14.93
CA CYS A 43 -5.00 14.54 -13.88
C CYS A 43 -6.00 13.95 -12.89
N ALA A 44 -6.26 12.65 -12.99
CA ALA A 44 -6.77 11.89 -11.87
C ALA A 44 -5.69 12.01 -10.81
N GLN A 45 -5.77 13.07 -10.04
CA GLN A 45 -5.02 13.24 -8.82
C GLN A 45 -5.43 12.04 -7.98
N GLN A 46 -4.58 11.01 -7.99
CA GLN A 46 -4.71 9.95 -7.01
C GLN A 46 -4.60 10.67 -5.66
N ALA A 47 -5.74 10.91 -5.06
CA ALA A 47 -5.80 11.32 -3.67
C ALA A 47 -5.01 10.23 -2.92
N VAL A 48 -3.80 10.57 -2.48
CA VAL A 48 -3.08 9.76 -1.51
C VAL A 48 -4.05 9.69 -0.35
N ALA A 49 -4.69 8.53 -0.20
CA ALA A 49 -5.60 8.31 0.91
C ALA A 49 -4.78 8.61 2.16
N ALA A 50 -5.14 9.64 2.89
CA ALA A 50 -4.49 9.98 4.13
C ALA A 50 -4.50 8.69 4.96
N GLN A 51 -3.32 8.25 5.40
CA GLN A 51 -3.21 7.02 6.17
C GLN A 51 -4.06 7.20 7.43
N SER A 52 -5.17 6.48 7.47
CA SER A 52 -6.10 6.55 8.61
C SER A 52 -5.50 5.90 9.85
N VAL A 53 -4.60 4.94 9.66
CA VAL A 53 -3.89 4.24 10.73
C VAL A 53 -2.57 4.94 11.04
N GLN A 54 -2.31 5.14 12.33
CA GLN A 54 -1.07 5.70 12.87
C GLN A 54 -0.50 4.74 13.91
N LEU A 55 0.81 4.51 13.87
CA LEU A 55 1.52 3.71 14.85
C LEU A 55 2.12 4.64 15.92
N GLY A 56 1.78 4.37 17.17
CA GLY A 56 2.39 5.04 18.32
C GLY A 56 3.70 4.35 18.73
N THR A 57 4.19 4.69 19.91
CA THR A 57 5.41 4.11 20.46
C THR A 57 5.27 2.60 20.60
N ALA A 58 6.31 1.88 20.19
CA ALA A 58 6.35 0.42 20.23
C ALA A 58 7.48 -0.06 21.16
N TYR A 59 7.23 -1.13 21.86
CA TYR A 59 8.16 -1.77 22.79
C TYR A 59 8.21 -3.27 22.55
N VAL A 60 9.38 -3.86 22.74
CA VAL A 60 9.58 -5.31 22.74
C VAL A 60 10.24 -5.69 24.05
N ALA A 61 9.67 -6.66 24.75
CA ALA A 61 10.27 -7.16 25.97
C ALA A 61 11.57 -7.90 25.66
N VAL A 62 12.61 -7.71 26.48
CA VAL A 62 13.81 -8.57 26.41
C VAL A 62 13.37 -10.01 26.73
N PRO A 63 13.74 -11.00 25.90
CA PRO A 63 13.43 -12.40 26.20
C PRO A 63 14.02 -12.78 27.55
N SER A 64 13.18 -13.22 28.49
CA SER A 64 13.62 -13.67 29.80
C SER A 64 14.26 -15.07 29.75
N THR A 65 13.74 -15.94 28.90
CA THR A 65 14.25 -17.29 28.64
C THR A 65 13.85 -17.72 27.23
N GLY A 66 14.81 -18.26 26.47
CA GLY A 66 14.54 -18.79 25.13
C GLY A 66 14.34 -17.74 24.07
N ASP A 67 13.74 -18.16 22.96
CA ASP A 67 13.59 -17.33 21.74
C ASP A 67 12.18 -16.73 21.61
N VAL A 68 11.47 -16.55 22.73
CA VAL A 68 10.08 -16.04 22.74
C VAL A 68 10.03 -14.70 23.45
N THR A 69 9.43 -13.72 22.80
CA THR A 69 9.18 -12.42 23.37
C THR A 69 7.88 -11.82 22.83
N SER A 70 7.45 -10.71 23.39
CA SER A 70 6.24 -10.01 22.97
C SER A 70 6.51 -8.55 22.62
N ALA A 71 5.76 -8.05 21.65
CA ALA A 71 5.78 -6.66 21.29
C ALA A 71 4.42 -5.98 21.56
N TYR A 72 4.49 -4.74 22.00
CA TYR A 72 3.39 -3.93 22.46
C TYR A 72 3.44 -2.56 21.80
N MET A 73 2.29 -1.98 21.49
CA MET A 73 2.19 -0.64 20.92
C MET A 73 0.77 -0.10 20.98
N VAL A 74 0.64 1.16 20.64
CA VAL A 74 -0.65 1.79 20.40
C VAL A 74 -0.86 1.97 18.89
N ILE A 75 -2.02 1.58 18.40
CA ILE A 75 -2.45 1.77 17.02
C ILE A 75 -3.68 2.67 17.04
N ARG A 76 -3.57 3.86 16.45
CA ARG A 76 -4.70 4.79 16.28
C ARG A 76 -5.27 4.62 14.90
N ASN A 77 -6.57 4.38 14.80
CA ASN A 77 -7.30 4.40 13.54
C ASN A 77 -8.24 5.61 13.54
N ASN A 78 -8.02 6.56 12.64
CA ASN A 78 -8.86 7.75 12.45
C ASN A 78 -9.76 7.60 11.19
N GLY A 79 -10.09 6.39 10.81
CA GLY A 79 -10.87 6.09 9.62
C GLY A 79 -11.70 4.84 9.78
N PRO A 80 -12.17 4.23 8.68
CA PRO A 80 -12.99 3.04 8.71
C PRO A 80 -12.26 1.87 9.36
N ALA A 81 -13.01 0.90 9.88
CA ALA A 81 -12.46 -0.32 10.48
C ALA A 81 -11.47 -1.02 9.55
N ASP A 82 -10.37 -1.48 10.13
CA ASP A 82 -9.27 -2.17 9.45
C ASP A 82 -8.90 -3.46 10.22
N ARG A 83 -7.89 -4.18 9.76
CA ARG A 83 -7.35 -5.38 10.43
C ARG A 83 -5.85 -5.44 10.25
N LEU A 84 -5.13 -5.76 11.31
CA LEU A 84 -3.71 -6.10 11.26
C LEU A 84 -3.60 -7.58 10.86
N ILE A 85 -3.10 -7.83 9.65
CA ILE A 85 -3.11 -9.17 9.03
C ILE A 85 -1.72 -9.82 8.97
N SER A 86 -0.64 -9.05 9.14
CA SER A 86 0.73 -9.58 9.19
C SER A 86 1.64 -8.65 9.96
N ALA A 87 2.64 -9.21 10.60
CA ALA A 87 3.72 -8.46 11.24
C ALA A 87 5.06 -9.17 11.04
N ARG A 88 6.13 -8.38 10.96
CA ARG A 88 7.51 -8.86 10.84
C ARG A 88 8.43 -8.02 11.70
N THR A 89 9.58 -8.58 12.07
CA THR A 89 10.62 -7.89 12.84
C THR A 89 11.97 -7.94 12.12
N SER A 90 12.77 -6.89 12.26
CA SER A 90 14.16 -6.88 11.76
C SER A 90 15.09 -7.82 12.55
N ALA A 91 14.66 -8.27 13.72
CA ALA A 91 15.40 -9.27 14.51
C ALA A 91 15.20 -10.72 14.01
N GLY A 92 14.39 -10.90 12.95
CA GLY A 92 14.05 -12.22 12.41
C GLY A 92 12.97 -12.93 13.21
N GLY A 93 12.83 -14.24 12.98
CA GLY A 93 11.82 -15.07 13.62
C GLY A 93 10.42 -14.93 13.01
N HIS A 94 9.43 -15.46 13.72
CA HIS A 94 8.03 -15.42 13.32
C HIS A 94 7.23 -14.55 14.28
N VAL A 95 6.35 -13.73 13.74
CA VAL A 95 5.42 -12.91 14.53
C VAL A 95 4.02 -13.47 14.35
N THR A 96 3.38 -13.78 15.46
CA THR A 96 1.98 -14.22 15.53
C THR A 96 1.18 -13.26 16.40
N PHE A 97 -0.14 -13.29 16.24
CA PHE A 97 -1.04 -12.46 17.03
C PHE A 97 -1.63 -13.28 18.18
N SER A 98 -1.66 -12.70 19.34
CA SER A 98 -2.19 -13.30 20.55
C SER A 98 -3.26 -12.41 21.16
N GLU A 99 -4.38 -12.99 21.54
CA GLU A 99 -5.51 -12.32 22.20
C GLU A 99 -5.98 -13.10 23.42
N PRO A 100 -6.55 -12.43 24.44
CA PRO A 100 -7.25 -13.12 25.49
C PRO A 100 -8.39 -13.99 24.94
N SER A 101 -8.55 -15.21 25.46
CA SER A 101 -9.61 -16.11 25.02
C SER A 101 -11.01 -15.53 25.26
N ARG A 102 -11.16 -14.75 26.33
CA ARG A 102 -12.31 -13.89 26.63
C ARG A 102 -11.81 -12.57 27.27
N ALA A 103 -12.62 -11.54 27.21
CA ALA A 103 -12.30 -10.29 27.86
C ALA A 103 -11.99 -10.50 29.37
N GLY A 104 -10.80 -10.09 29.78
CA GLY A 104 -10.32 -10.25 31.15
C GLY A 104 -9.68 -11.60 31.49
N ASP A 105 -9.64 -12.56 30.55
CA ASP A 105 -8.94 -13.83 30.74
C ASP A 105 -7.42 -13.63 30.64
N ARG A 106 -6.68 -14.42 31.45
CA ARG A 106 -5.23 -14.57 31.31
C ARG A 106 -4.83 -15.68 30.31
N VAL A 107 -5.79 -16.44 29.85
CA VAL A 107 -5.55 -17.49 28.85
C VAL A 107 -5.53 -16.84 27.46
N MET A 108 -4.38 -16.89 26.83
CA MET A 108 -4.16 -16.33 25.50
C MET A 108 -4.41 -17.38 24.43
N ARG A 109 -4.93 -16.93 23.30
CA ARG A 109 -5.10 -17.74 22.08
C ARG A 109 -4.43 -17.07 20.88
N SER A 110 -3.90 -17.85 19.97
CA SER A 110 -3.43 -17.36 18.69
C SER A 110 -4.61 -17.02 17.77
N VAL A 111 -4.52 -15.91 17.07
CA VAL A 111 -5.52 -15.47 16.10
C VAL A 111 -4.86 -15.13 14.76
N PRO A 112 -5.58 -15.24 13.64
CA PRO A 112 -5.01 -14.96 12.31
C PRO A 112 -4.82 -13.46 12.05
N ASP A 113 -5.59 -12.61 12.70
CA ASP A 113 -5.55 -11.16 12.57
C ASP A 113 -6.10 -10.47 13.82
N ILE A 114 -5.79 -9.19 14.00
CA ILE A 114 -6.33 -8.34 15.05
C ILE A 114 -7.25 -7.28 14.43
N GLY A 115 -8.51 -7.24 14.83
CA GLY A 115 -9.48 -6.24 14.39
C GLY A 115 -9.17 -4.86 14.95
N ILE A 116 -9.30 -3.83 14.12
CA ILE A 116 -9.12 -2.42 14.51
C ILE A 116 -10.42 -1.70 14.16
N PRO A 117 -11.26 -1.37 15.13
CA PRO A 117 -12.52 -0.66 14.88
C PRO A 117 -12.28 0.71 14.21
N ALA A 118 -13.32 1.24 13.58
CA ALA A 118 -13.31 2.60 13.06
C ALA A 118 -13.12 3.61 14.21
N ASP A 119 -12.42 4.71 13.93
CA ASP A 119 -12.24 5.85 14.85
C ASP A 119 -11.83 5.43 16.27
N SER A 120 -10.88 4.49 16.37
CA SER A 120 -10.51 3.83 17.62
C SER A 120 -9.03 3.92 17.95
N LEU A 121 -8.74 3.63 19.21
CA LEU A 121 -7.40 3.42 19.74
C LEU A 121 -7.28 1.97 20.21
N LEU A 122 -6.51 1.17 19.47
CA LEU A 122 -6.18 -0.20 19.87
C LEU A 122 -4.88 -0.17 20.67
N ARG A 123 -4.89 -0.75 21.86
CA ARG A 123 -3.71 -0.95 22.70
C ARG A 123 -3.30 -2.43 22.64
N LEU A 124 -2.12 -2.70 22.14
CA LEU A 124 -1.46 -3.97 22.32
C LEU A 124 -0.68 -3.93 23.63
N SER A 125 -1.03 -4.80 24.56
CA SER A 125 -0.54 -4.77 25.94
C SER A 125 -0.33 -6.17 26.50
N PRO A 126 0.43 -6.33 27.59
CA PRO A 126 0.69 -7.64 28.21
C PRO A 126 -0.58 -8.40 28.62
N ASP A 127 -1.57 -7.70 29.15
CA ASP A 127 -2.84 -8.29 29.59
C ASP A 127 -3.92 -8.30 28.49
N GLY A 128 -3.58 -7.81 27.31
CA GLY A 128 -4.46 -7.72 26.15
C GLY A 128 -3.89 -8.40 24.92
N SER A 129 -4.44 -8.02 23.75
CA SER A 129 -3.86 -8.46 22.49
C SER A 129 -2.42 -7.97 22.37
N HIS A 130 -1.54 -8.81 21.82
CA HIS A 130 -0.15 -8.45 21.58
C HIS A 130 0.45 -9.26 20.42
N LEU A 131 1.64 -8.85 19.99
CA LEU A 131 2.44 -9.58 19.02
C LEU A 131 3.36 -10.54 19.76
N LEU A 132 3.29 -11.83 19.47
CA LEU A 132 4.19 -12.83 19.97
C LEU A 132 5.28 -13.09 18.92
N ILE A 133 6.55 -12.93 19.31
CA ILE A 133 7.72 -13.11 18.45
C ILE A 133 8.45 -14.39 18.91
N THR A 134 8.67 -15.32 17.98
CA THR A 134 9.33 -16.61 18.24
C THR A 134 10.51 -16.81 17.30
N GLY A 135 11.61 -17.39 17.77
CA GLY A 135 12.78 -17.67 16.95
C GLY A 135 13.54 -16.43 16.47
N ALA A 136 13.38 -15.30 17.15
CA ALA A 136 14.15 -14.11 16.85
C ALA A 136 15.59 -14.24 17.36
N GLY A 137 16.51 -13.49 16.75
CA GLY A 137 17.90 -13.39 17.23
C GLY A 137 18.00 -12.74 18.60
N PRO A 138 19.20 -12.71 19.20
CA PRO A 138 19.43 -12.11 20.51
C PRO A 138 19.01 -10.65 20.54
N MET A 139 18.19 -10.26 21.49
CA MET A 139 17.76 -8.89 21.73
C MET A 139 18.32 -8.38 23.04
N LYS A 140 18.97 -7.21 23.00
CA LYS A 140 19.53 -6.56 24.21
C LYS A 140 18.67 -5.35 24.56
N GLY A 141 18.39 -5.17 25.85
CA GLY A 141 17.73 -3.95 26.34
C GLY A 141 18.46 -2.68 25.89
N GLY A 142 17.73 -1.66 25.53
CA GLY A 142 18.23 -0.41 25.00
C GLY A 142 18.57 -0.41 23.52
N THR A 143 18.29 -1.48 22.78
CA THR A 143 18.43 -1.51 21.33
C THR A 143 17.10 -1.23 20.64
N LEU A 144 17.16 -0.77 19.38
CA LEU A 144 15.99 -0.56 18.54
C LEU A 144 15.86 -1.69 17.53
N ILE A 145 14.66 -2.18 17.34
CA ILE A 145 14.31 -3.08 16.24
C ILE A 145 13.16 -2.47 15.43
N THR A 146 13.10 -2.81 14.15
CA THR A 146 11.99 -2.38 13.29
C THR A 146 10.89 -3.42 13.30
N LEU A 147 9.67 -3.00 13.62
CA LEU A 147 8.45 -3.77 13.40
C LEU A 147 7.79 -3.29 12.11
N THR A 148 7.51 -4.19 11.19
CA THR A 148 6.77 -3.93 9.96
C THR A 148 5.41 -4.61 10.04
N LEU A 149 4.36 -3.84 9.98
CA LEU A 149 2.97 -4.23 10.16
C LEU A 149 2.22 -4.07 8.84
N THR A 150 1.44 -5.06 8.46
CA THR A 150 0.60 -5.00 7.26
C THR A 150 -0.86 -5.02 7.65
N PHE A 151 -1.59 -4.01 7.21
CA PHE A 151 -3.01 -3.84 7.42
C PHE A 151 -3.80 -4.21 6.16
N ALA A 152 -5.03 -4.66 6.33
CA ALA A 152 -5.86 -5.10 5.22
C ALA A 152 -6.25 -3.95 4.27
N LYS A 153 -6.41 -2.72 4.79
CA LYS A 153 -6.80 -1.53 4.02
C LYS A 153 -5.71 -0.46 4.00
N SER A 154 -5.06 -0.21 5.12
CA SER A 154 -4.06 0.87 5.27
C SER A 154 -2.67 0.51 4.74
N GLY A 155 -2.49 -0.72 4.22
CA GLY A 155 -1.21 -1.15 3.64
C GLY A 155 -0.14 -1.48 4.68
N THR A 156 1.13 -1.34 4.31
CA THR A 156 2.26 -1.71 5.15
C THR A 156 2.92 -0.48 5.75
N MET A 157 3.19 -0.54 7.05
CA MET A 157 3.79 0.53 7.85
C MET A 157 4.88 -0.05 8.75
N SER A 158 5.89 0.75 9.07
CA SER A 158 6.97 0.35 9.97
C SER A 158 7.12 1.33 11.13
N VAL A 159 7.51 0.79 12.29
CA VAL A 159 7.80 1.56 13.49
C VAL A 159 9.06 1.02 14.16
N GLN A 160 9.83 1.90 14.77
CA GLN A 160 10.94 1.52 15.64
C GLN A 160 10.38 1.13 17.00
N ALA A 161 10.79 -0.01 17.50
CA ALA A 161 10.43 -0.52 18.81
C ALA A 161 11.65 -0.58 19.73
N ASP A 162 11.51 -0.02 20.92
CA ASP A 162 12.55 -0.12 21.95
C ASP A 162 12.52 -1.51 22.57
N VAL A 163 13.67 -2.17 22.61
CA VAL A 163 13.85 -3.41 23.37
C VAL A 163 14.06 -3.05 24.83
N THR A 164 13.07 -3.32 25.67
CA THR A 164 13.11 -2.95 27.09
C THR A 164 13.10 -4.16 28.01
N ASN A 165 13.79 -4.05 29.14
CA ASN A 165 13.69 -5.05 30.20
C ASN A 165 12.55 -4.64 31.16
N PRO A 166 11.46 -5.42 31.25
CA PRO A 166 10.36 -5.13 32.16
C PRO A 166 10.79 -4.99 33.61
N GLU A 167 11.83 -5.72 34.03
CA GLU A 167 12.36 -5.71 35.40
C GLU A 167 13.19 -4.48 35.72
N SER A 168 13.67 -3.74 34.72
CA SER A 168 14.52 -2.55 34.88
C SER A 168 13.72 -1.22 34.92
N GLY A 169 12.45 -1.27 35.29
CA GLY A 169 11.56 -0.07 35.32
C GLY A 169 10.84 0.19 34.00
N GLY A 170 11.04 -0.64 32.98
CA GLY A 170 10.30 -0.58 31.71
C GLY A 170 8.82 -0.95 31.84
N SER A 171 8.40 -1.49 32.98
CA SER A 171 7.00 -1.85 33.23
C SER A 171 6.04 -0.64 33.19
N SER A 172 6.51 0.57 33.47
CA SER A 172 5.68 1.78 33.38
C SER A 172 5.25 2.12 31.95
N TYR A 173 6.01 1.66 30.93
CA TYR A 173 5.66 1.86 29.52
C TYR A 173 4.52 0.94 29.07
N PHE A 174 4.26 -0.13 29.80
CA PHE A 174 3.24 -1.12 29.49
C PHE A 174 1.91 -0.89 30.26
N LEU A 175 1.91 0.00 31.24
CA LEU A 175 0.78 0.20 32.18
C LEU A 175 -0.06 1.47 31.89
N ASN A 176 0.32 2.32 30.94
CA ASN A 176 -0.42 3.54 30.57
C ASN A 176 -1.17 3.41 29.26
#